data_9ce8fce85f84dde259ff66433d29db15
#
_entry.id   9ce8fce85f84dde259ff66433d29db15
#
_cell.length_a   1.000
_cell.length_b   1.000
_cell.length_c   1.000
_cell.angle_alpha   90.00
_cell.angle_beta   90.00
_cell.angle_gamma   90.00
#
_symmetry.space_group_name_H-M   'P 1'
#
loop_
_entity.id
_entity.type
_entity.pdbx_description
1 polymer ?
#
loop_
_entity_poly.entity_id
_entity_poly.type
_entity_poly.pdbx_seq_one_letter_code
_entity_poly.pdbx_strand_id
1 'polypeptide(L)'
;MGVTEPSPPCPLCSAPSAFFHRDHRRPYHQCSRCALIHVPPAYHPTPQEEKAQYDLHENDPHDLGYRKFLSRLTDPLLAKLPPHSYGLDYGCGPGPTLSVMMHEAGHSMALHDPIYHPNPDALSRSYQFITATEVFEHLHQPARDLDSLHHALKPGGWLGIMTKRAHDKDAFSTWHYIQDPTHVCFWSKTTFQWLADKWQASVSFPAPDAVLIQRSQ
;
A
#
# COMPACT_ATOMS: atom_id res chain seq x y z
N MET A 1 16.67 -8.80 34.55
CA MET A 1 17.03 -7.63 33.71
C MET A 1 16.69 -8.07 32.28
N GLY A 2 15.54 -7.60 31.78
CA GLY A 2 15.14 -7.95 30.41
C GLY A 2 16.06 -7.25 29.42
N VAL A 3 16.72 -8.00 28.56
CA VAL A 3 17.44 -7.49 27.42
C VAL A 3 16.38 -6.83 26.53
N THR A 4 16.30 -5.50 26.52
CA THR A 4 15.47 -4.79 25.55
C THR A 4 16.15 -4.95 24.20
N GLU A 5 15.60 -5.78 23.34
CA GLU A 5 16.04 -5.84 21.94
C GLU A 5 16.06 -4.41 21.37
N PRO A 6 17.14 -4.02 20.68
CA PRO A 6 17.19 -2.69 20.09
C PRO A 6 16.04 -2.54 19.09
N SER A 7 15.26 -1.48 19.25
CA SER A 7 14.17 -1.19 18.31
C SER A 7 14.73 -0.98 16.91
N PRO A 8 14.20 -1.69 15.89
CA PRO A 8 14.71 -1.56 14.53
C PRO A 8 14.42 -0.16 13.96
N PRO A 9 15.27 0.34 13.04
CA PRO A 9 14.97 1.58 12.33
C PRO A 9 13.71 1.41 11.48
N CYS A 10 13.00 2.51 11.29
CA CYS A 10 11.80 2.54 10.46
C CYS A 10 12.11 2.16 9.00
N PRO A 11 11.41 1.18 8.40
CA PRO A 11 11.66 0.75 7.02
C PRO A 11 11.26 1.81 5.97
N LEU A 12 10.49 2.84 6.36
CA LEU A 12 10.06 3.92 5.48
C LEU A 12 10.99 5.15 5.51
N CYS A 13 11.51 5.53 6.68
CA CYS A 13 12.24 6.80 6.82
C CYS A 13 13.54 6.69 7.62
N SER A 14 13.94 5.48 8.00
CA SER A 14 15.15 5.15 8.76
C SER A 14 15.27 5.83 10.13
N ALA A 15 14.24 6.56 10.59
CA ALA A 15 14.23 7.16 11.92
C ALA A 15 14.07 6.09 13.01
N PRO A 16 14.45 6.40 14.28
CA PRO A 16 14.23 5.49 15.39
C PRO A 16 12.76 5.13 15.54
N SER A 17 12.49 3.88 15.88
CA SER A 17 11.16 3.39 16.24
C SER A 17 11.13 2.98 17.71
N ALA A 18 9.97 3.09 18.36
CA ALA A 18 9.75 2.64 19.72
C ALA A 18 8.81 1.43 19.74
N PHE A 19 8.93 0.59 20.76
CA PHE A 19 7.97 -0.49 20.99
C PHE A 19 6.55 0.09 21.08
N PHE A 20 5.63 -0.46 20.32
CA PHE A 20 4.25 -0.01 20.24
C PHE A 20 3.28 -1.01 20.87
N HIS A 21 3.30 -2.26 20.40
CA HIS A 21 2.41 -3.33 20.83
C HIS A 21 3.10 -4.70 20.65
N ARG A 22 2.57 -5.74 21.30
CA ARG A 22 2.91 -7.15 21.04
C ARG A 22 1.65 -7.98 21.09
N ASP A 23 1.41 -8.77 20.07
CA ASP A 23 0.45 -9.87 20.11
C ASP A 23 1.15 -11.20 20.49
N HIS A 24 0.44 -12.30 20.38
CA HIS A 24 0.98 -13.64 20.69
C HIS A 24 2.05 -14.13 19.69
N ARG A 25 2.18 -13.48 18.53
CA ARG A 25 3.09 -13.88 17.44
C ARG A 25 4.32 -12.97 17.35
N ARG A 26 4.12 -11.63 17.41
CA ARG A 26 5.15 -10.68 17.00
C ARG A 26 5.04 -9.32 17.69
N PRO A 27 6.16 -8.61 17.85
CA PRO A 27 6.16 -7.21 18.30
C PRO A 27 5.84 -6.27 17.13
N TYR A 28 5.32 -5.09 17.49
CA TYR A 28 5.08 -3.97 16.59
C TYR A 28 5.82 -2.75 17.13
N HIS A 29 6.46 -2.00 16.23
CA HIS A 29 7.17 -0.78 16.56
C HIS A 29 6.59 0.39 15.80
N GLN A 30 6.53 1.55 16.42
CA GLN A 30 6.06 2.78 15.77
C GLN A 30 7.22 3.76 15.57
N CYS A 31 7.34 4.28 14.36
CA CYS A 31 8.32 5.29 13.99
C CYS A 31 8.03 6.62 14.68
N SER A 32 9.05 7.23 15.29
CA SER A 32 8.96 8.53 15.95
C SER A 32 8.79 9.70 14.99
N ARG A 33 9.12 9.53 13.69
CA ARG A 33 9.07 10.58 12.66
C ARG A 33 7.84 10.50 11.77
N CYS A 34 7.60 9.36 11.13
CA CYS A 34 6.51 9.21 10.16
C CYS A 34 5.30 8.46 10.71
N ALA A 35 5.36 8.02 11.98
CA ALA A 35 4.30 7.27 12.65
C ALA A 35 3.92 5.93 11.99
N LEU A 36 4.70 5.41 11.02
CA LEU A 36 4.49 4.06 10.50
C LEU A 36 4.62 3.04 11.63
N ILE A 37 3.65 2.15 11.77
CA ILE A 37 3.77 0.99 12.65
C ILE A 37 4.27 -0.16 11.78
N HIS A 38 5.30 -0.87 12.24
CA HIS A 38 5.92 -1.93 11.46
C HIS A 38 6.34 -3.12 12.31
N VAL A 39 6.41 -4.27 11.67
CA VAL A 39 6.91 -5.52 12.23
C VAL A 39 8.42 -5.62 11.95
N PRO A 40 9.26 -6.04 12.91
CA PRO A 40 10.68 -6.28 12.65
C PRO A 40 10.90 -7.39 11.61
N PRO A 41 11.94 -7.29 10.74
CA PRO A 41 12.19 -8.27 9.67
C PRO A 41 12.31 -9.72 10.12
N ALA A 42 12.78 -9.97 11.36
CA ALA A 42 12.88 -11.32 11.92
C ALA A 42 11.52 -12.05 12.09
N TYR A 43 10.41 -11.31 11.98
CA TYR A 43 9.04 -11.82 12.11
C TYR A 43 8.26 -11.74 10.78
N HIS A 44 8.92 -11.38 9.68
CA HIS A 44 8.29 -11.39 8.38
C HIS A 44 8.10 -12.84 7.90
N PRO A 45 6.99 -13.15 7.21
CA PRO A 45 6.82 -14.46 6.61
C PRO A 45 7.84 -14.69 5.50
N THR A 46 8.10 -15.96 5.20
CA THR A 46 8.89 -16.36 4.03
C THR A 46 8.10 -16.13 2.74
N PRO A 47 8.74 -16.01 1.57
CA PRO A 47 8.04 -15.86 0.29
C PRO A 47 7.04 -16.98 -0.01
N GLN A 48 7.30 -18.21 0.49
CA GLN A 48 6.38 -19.34 0.33
C GLN A 48 5.13 -19.18 1.20
N GLU A 49 5.27 -18.70 2.43
CA GLU A 49 4.16 -18.44 3.34
C GLU A 49 3.30 -17.28 2.83
N GLU A 50 3.92 -16.22 2.31
CA GLU A 50 3.20 -15.11 1.69
C GLU A 50 2.36 -15.57 0.50
N LYS A 51 3.00 -16.31 -0.44
CA LYS A 51 2.30 -16.83 -1.60
C LYS A 51 1.13 -17.73 -1.20
N ALA A 52 1.31 -18.61 -0.21
CA ALA A 52 0.25 -19.48 0.28
C ALA A 52 -0.93 -18.68 0.85
N GLN A 53 -0.67 -17.54 1.50
CA GLN A 53 -1.71 -16.65 2.00
C GLN A 53 -2.42 -15.91 0.86
N TYR A 54 -1.68 -15.41 -0.14
CA TYR A 54 -2.25 -14.71 -1.30
C TYR A 54 -3.06 -15.63 -2.21
N ASP A 55 -2.68 -16.89 -2.36
CA ASP A 55 -3.42 -17.89 -3.14
C ASP A 55 -4.84 -18.19 -2.56
N LEU A 56 -5.14 -17.74 -1.34
CA LEU A 56 -6.48 -17.84 -0.75
C LEU A 56 -7.45 -16.74 -1.24
N HIS A 57 -6.94 -15.71 -1.92
CA HIS A 57 -7.76 -14.60 -2.40
C HIS A 57 -8.34 -14.91 -3.78
N GLU A 58 -9.67 -14.83 -3.89
CA GLU A 58 -10.40 -14.91 -5.15
C GLU A 58 -10.76 -13.48 -5.61
N ASN A 59 -10.11 -13.03 -6.69
CA ASN A 59 -10.33 -11.69 -7.26
C ASN A 59 -11.05 -11.82 -8.60
N ASP A 60 -12.36 -12.16 -8.57
CA ASP A 60 -13.17 -12.30 -9.78
C ASP A 60 -13.63 -10.91 -10.28
N PRO A 61 -13.29 -10.52 -11.54
CA PRO A 61 -13.78 -9.27 -12.12
C PRO A 61 -15.31 -9.16 -12.27
N HIS A 62 -16.02 -10.27 -12.16
CA HIS A 62 -17.48 -10.31 -12.19
C HIS A 62 -18.13 -10.25 -10.81
N ASP A 63 -17.37 -10.34 -9.71
CA ASP A 63 -17.88 -10.16 -8.35
C ASP A 63 -18.26 -8.69 -8.11
N LEU A 64 -19.57 -8.43 -8.06
CA LEU A 64 -20.11 -7.10 -7.81
C LEU A 64 -19.77 -6.56 -6.42
N GLY A 65 -19.59 -7.43 -5.42
CA GLY A 65 -19.18 -7.07 -4.07
C GLY A 65 -17.73 -6.54 -4.07
N TYR A 66 -16.84 -7.27 -4.74
CA TYR A 66 -15.43 -6.87 -4.88
C TYR A 66 -15.28 -5.60 -5.73
N ARG A 67 -16.01 -5.48 -6.83
CA ARG A 67 -16.05 -4.23 -7.62
C ARG A 67 -16.54 -3.03 -6.81
N LYS A 68 -17.59 -3.21 -5.99
CA LYS A 68 -18.08 -2.18 -5.07
C LYS A 68 -17.03 -1.82 -4.00
N PHE A 69 -16.25 -2.79 -3.54
CA PHE A 69 -15.12 -2.54 -2.65
C PHE A 69 -14.08 -1.65 -3.33
N LEU A 70 -13.66 -1.99 -4.54
CA LEU A 70 -12.67 -1.24 -5.33
C LEU A 70 -13.17 0.15 -5.75
N SER A 71 -14.49 0.34 -5.94
CA SER A 71 -15.06 1.64 -6.33
C SER A 71 -14.80 2.75 -5.33
N ARG A 72 -14.52 2.42 -4.07
CA ARG A 72 -14.09 3.41 -3.05
C ARG A 72 -12.80 4.13 -3.43
N LEU A 73 -11.95 3.50 -4.26
CA LEU A 73 -10.74 4.12 -4.81
C LEU A 73 -10.97 4.56 -6.26
N THR A 74 -11.54 3.71 -7.11
CA THR A 74 -11.62 3.99 -8.55
C THR A 74 -12.50 5.21 -8.83
N ASP A 75 -13.66 5.37 -8.17
CA ASP A 75 -14.57 6.48 -8.44
C ASP A 75 -13.93 7.86 -8.16
N PRO A 76 -13.33 8.10 -6.97
CA PRO A 76 -12.66 9.37 -6.72
C PRO A 76 -11.39 9.57 -7.56
N LEU A 77 -10.70 8.50 -7.97
CA LEU A 77 -9.55 8.58 -8.87
C LEU A 77 -9.98 8.96 -10.29
N LEU A 78 -11.00 8.29 -10.85
CA LEU A 78 -11.55 8.57 -12.19
C LEU A 78 -11.97 10.03 -12.34
N ALA A 79 -12.54 10.64 -11.30
CA ALA A 79 -12.91 12.06 -11.29
C ALA A 79 -11.71 13.04 -11.42
N LYS A 80 -10.47 12.53 -11.30
CA LYS A 80 -9.22 13.30 -11.38
C LYS A 80 -8.45 13.06 -12.67
N LEU A 81 -8.75 11.97 -13.38
CA LEU A 81 -7.96 11.55 -14.54
C LEU A 81 -8.46 12.20 -15.83
N PRO A 82 -7.56 12.71 -16.69
CA PRO A 82 -7.91 13.00 -18.07
C PRO A 82 -8.40 11.75 -18.80
N PRO A 83 -9.29 11.88 -19.81
CA PRO A 83 -9.70 10.76 -20.64
C PRO A 83 -8.49 10.00 -21.23
N HIS A 84 -8.63 8.69 -21.42
CA HIS A 84 -7.61 7.83 -22.03
C HIS A 84 -6.24 7.88 -21.32
N SER A 85 -6.22 8.07 -20.00
CA SER A 85 -4.99 8.02 -19.22
C SER A 85 -4.38 6.62 -19.21
N TYR A 86 -3.04 6.57 -19.13
CA TYR A 86 -2.29 5.32 -18.99
C TYR A 86 -1.76 5.17 -17.56
N GLY A 87 -2.09 4.05 -16.91
CA GLY A 87 -1.76 3.75 -15.52
C GLY A 87 -0.97 2.46 -15.33
N LEU A 88 -0.61 2.23 -14.06
CA LEU A 88 -0.01 0.98 -13.56
C LEU A 88 -0.85 0.46 -12.41
N ASP A 89 -1.17 -0.83 -12.41
CA ASP A 89 -1.70 -1.56 -11.27
C ASP A 89 -0.53 -2.29 -10.59
N TYR A 90 -0.07 -1.75 -9.47
CA TYR A 90 1.07 -2.25 -8.72
C TYR A 90 0.59 -3.19 -7.61
N GLY A 91 1.05 -4.45 -7.64
CA GLY A 91 0.53 -5.51 -6.78
C GLY A 91 -0.87 -5.95 -7.22
N CYS A 92 -1.07 -6.15 -8.52
CA CYS A 92 -2.37 -6.42 -9.11
C CYS A 92 -2.95 -7.81 -8.74
N GLY A 93 -2.16 -8.68 -8.11
CA GLY A 93 -2.56 -10.03 -7.73
C GLY A 93 -2.89 -10.94 -8.91
N PRO A 94 -3.49 -12.12 -8.65
CA PRO A 94 -3.81 -13.10 -9.69
C PRO A 94 -5.01 -12.70 -10.58
N GLY A 95 -5.95 -11.88 -10.04
CA GLY A 95 -7.16 -11.43 -10.74
C GLY A 95 -7.26 -9.91 -10.77
N PRO A 96 -6.72 -9.21 -11.80
CA PRO A 96 -6.56 -7.76 -11.80
C PRO A 96 -7.89 -7.03 -12.07
N THR A 97 -8.89 -7.20 -11.19
CA THR A 97 -10.24 -6.62 -11.30
C THR A 97 -10.22 -5.11 -11.43
N LEU A 98 -9.32 -4.42 -10.70
CA LEU A 98 -9.22 -2.96 -10.77
C LEU A 98 -8.86 -2.52 -12.18
N SER A 99 -7.89 -3.17 -12.84
CA SER A 99 -7.49 -2.83 -14.20
C SER A 99 -8.62 -3.04 -15.21
N VAL A 100 -9.47 -4.06 -15.00
CA VAL A 100 -10.69 -4.27 -15.82
C VAL A 100 -11.65 -3.09 -15.64
N MET A 101 -11.93 -2.65 -14.42
CA MET A 101 -12.80 -1.51 -14.15
C MET A 101 -12.27 -0.21 -14.76
N MET A 102 -10.96 0.03 -14.70
CA MET A 102 -10.33 1.21 -15.31
C MET A 102 -10.38 1.14 -16.85
N HIS A 103 -10.25 -0.05 -17.43
CA HIS A 103 -10.39 -0.25 -18.87
C HIS A 103 -11.83 0.03 -19.36
N GLU A 104 -12.83 -0.46 -18.65
CA GLU A 104 -14.25 -0.16 -18.90
C GLU A 104 -14.54 1.35 -18.83
N ALA A 105 -13.82 2.08 -17.99
CA ALA A 105 -13.88 3.54 -17.88
C ALA A 105 -13.05 4.28 -18.95
N GLY A 106 -12.46 3.57 -19.94
CA GLY A 106 -11.73 4.15 -21.07
C GLY A 106 -10.26 4.47 -20.81
N HIS A 107 -9.67 3.91 -19.73
CA HIS A 107 -8.24 4.01 -19.43
C HIS A 107 -7.49 2.73 -19.82
N SER A 108 -6.17 2.79 -19.89
CA SER A 108 -5.32 1.60 -20.08
C SER A 108 -4.34 1.45 -18.93
N MET A 109 -4.00 0.20 -18.60
CA MET A 109 -3.11 -0.08 -17.47
C MET A 109 -2.06 -1.13 -17.85
N ALA A 110 -0.83 -0.89 -17.40
CA ALA A 110 0.16 -1.95 -17.22
C ALA A 110 -0.15 -2.68 -15.90
N LEU A 111 0.23 -3.94 -15.81
CA LEU A 111 0.14 -4.75 -14.62
C LEU A 111 1.55 -5.07 -14.13
N HIS A 112 1.74 -5.03 -12.82
CA HIS A 112 2.93 -5.54 -12.15
C HIS A 112 2.58 -6.15 -10.81
N ASP A 113 2.97 -7.40 -10.64
CA ASP A 113 2.94 -8.13 -9.38
C ASP A 113 4.15 -9.07 -9.34
N PRO A 114 4.97 -9.08 -8.29
CA PRO A 114 6.18 -9.89 -8.28
C PRO A 114 5.93 -11.40 -8.35
N ILE A 115 4.74 -11.85 -7.97
CA ILE A 115 4.37 -13.28 -7.91
C ILE A 115 3.53 -13.68 -9.12
N TYR A 116 2.49 -12.91 -9.45
CA TYR A 116 1.46 -13.30 -10.42
C TYR A 116 1.64 -12.65 -11.80
N HIS A 117 2.21 -11.46 -11.86
CA HIS A 117 2.43 -10.70 -13.10
C HIS A 117 3.81 -10.02 -13.08
N PRO A 118 4.92 -10.79 -13.06
CA PRO A 118 6.26 -10.24 -13.00
C PRO A 118 6.57 -9.42 -14.25
N ASN A 119 6.63 -8.10 -14.09
CA ASN A 119 6.89 -7.14 -15.15
C ASN A 119 7.83 -6.04 -14.61
N PRO A 120 9.13 -6.35 -14.44
CA PRO A 120 10.09 -5.39 -13.89
C PRO A 120 10.22 -4.13 -14.73
N ASP A 121 9.99 -4.22 -16.05
CA ASP A 121 10.04 -3.08 -16.97
C ASP A 121 8.90 -2.08 -16.74
N ALA A 122 7.81 -2.49 -16.08
CA ALA A 122 6.72 -1.58 -15.74
C ALA A 122 7.19 -0.42 -14.88
N LEU A 123 8.10 -0.65 -13.93
CA LEU A 123 8.63 0.41 -13.05
C LEU A 123 9.62 1.37 -13.75
N SER A 124 10.08 1.03 -14.96
CA SER A 124 10.93 1.90 -15.78
C SER A 124 10.14 2.85 -16.67
N ARG A 125 8.81 2.74 -16.71
CA ARG A 125 7.91 3.58 -17.50
C ARG A 125 7.35 4.72 -16.67
N SER A 126 6.65 5.66 -17.33
CA SER A 126 5.99 6.79 -16.67
C SER A 126 4.49 6.76 -16.88
N TYR A 127 3.74 6.97 -15.79
CA TYR A 127 2.28 6.82 -15.73
C TYR A 127 1.59 8.10 -15.29
N GLN A 128 0.38 8.34 -15.80
CA GLN A 128 -0.49 9.42 -15.33
C GLN A 128 -1.15 9.06 -13.99
N PHE A 129 -1.32 7.76 -13.73
CA PHE A 129 -1.76 7.28 -12.42
C PHE A 129 -1.17 5.90 -12.12
N ILE A 130 -1.07 5.60 -10.84
CA ILE A 130 -0.67 4.28 -10.33
C ILE A 130 -1.68 3.90 -9.26
N THR A 131 -2.13 2.64 -9.25
CA THR A 131 -2.96 2.08 -8.18
C THR A 131 -2.19 1.00 -7.43
N ALA A 132 -2.45 0.91 -6.12
CA ALA A 132 -1.95 -0.15 -5.25
C ALA A 132 -3.04 -0.47 -4.22
N THR A 133 -3.76 -1.57 -4.45
CA THR A 133 -4.91 -1.97 -3.61
C THR A 133 -4.58 -3.17 -2.77
N GLU A 134 -4.63 -3.02 -1.43
CA GLU A 134 -4.25 -4.05 -0.45
C GLU A 134 -2.80 -4.54 -0.70
N VAL A 135 -1.86 -3.58 -0.82
CA VAL A 135 -0.45 -3.81 -1.12
C VAL A 135 0.47 -3.20 -0.07
N PHE A 136 0.15 -1.98 0.39
CA PHE A 136 1.02 -1.17 1.22
C PHE A 136 1.32 -1.81 2.58
N GLU A 137 0.39 -2.59 3.11
CA GLU A 137 0.54 -3.39 4.34
C GLU A 137 1.54 -4.53 4.21
N HIS A 138 1.79 -5.00 2.98
CA HIS A 138 2.68 -6.11 2.69
C HIS A 138 4.12 -5.68 2.33
N LEU A 139 4.39 -4.38 2.21
CA LEU A 139 5.70 -3.88 1.77
C LEU A 139 6.78 -4.13 2.84
N HIS A 140 7.73 -5.02 2.54
CA HIS A 140 8.90 -5.28 3.41
C HIS A 140 9.92 -4.13 3.33
N GLN A 141 10.01 -3.45 2.19
CA GLN A 141 10.94 -2.35 1.92
C GLN A 141 10.19 -1.11 1.41
N PRO A 142 9.25 -0.53 2.20
CA PRO A 142 8.36 0.52 1.71
C PRO A 142 9.09 1.76 1.20
N ALA A 143 10.28 2.10 1.72
CA ALA A 143 11.06 3.22 1.21
C ALA A 143 11.46 3.01 -0.26
N ARG A 144 11.99 1.81 -0.58
CA ARG A 144 12.43 1.46 -1.93
C ARG A 144 11.25 1.40 -2.91
N ASP A 145 10.18 0.72 -2.50
CA ASP A 145 9.02 0.53 -3.36
C ASP A 145 8.35 1.87 -3.67
N LEU A 146 8.18 2.72 -2.67
CA LEU A 146 7.60 4.05 -2.83
C LEU A 146 8.48 5.01 -3.65
N ASP A 147 9.80 4.94 -3.51
CA ASP A 147 10.72 5.72 -4.35
C ASP A 147 10.57 5.28 -5.82
N SER A 148 10.43 3.98 -6.10
CA SER A 148 10.19 3.46 -7.45
C SER A 148 8.84 3.95 -8.02
N LEU A 149 7.75 3.88 -7.24
CA LEU A 149 6.43 4.36 -7.64
C LEU A 149 6.43 5.88 -7.89
N HIS A 150 7.10 6.65 -7.04
CA HIS A 150 7.22 8.09 -7.21
C HIS A 150 7.96 8.48 -8.49
N HIS A 151 9.04 7.75 -8.84
CA HIS A 151 9.77 7.96 -10.10
C HIS A 151 8.93 7.60 -11.33
N ALA A 152 8.16 6.53 -11.25
CA ALA A 152 7.28 6.07 -12.33
C ALA A 152 6.04 6.97 -12.52
N LEU A 153 5.68 7.79 -11.55
CA LEU A 153 4.53 8.68 -11.62
C LEU A 153 4.93 9.99 -12.33
N LYS A 154 4.19 10.41 -13.35
CA LYS A 154 4.41 11.70 -14.05
C LYS A 154 4.17 12.88 -13.12
N PRO A 155 4.79 14.04 -13.35
CA PRO A 155 4.39 15.30 -12.70
C PRO A 155 2.88 15.54 -12.89
N GLY A 156 2.19 15.92 -11.82
CA GLY A 156 0.73 16.06 -11.79
C GLY A 156 -0.05 14.73 -11.75
N GLY A 157 0.64 13.59 -11.81
CA GLY A 157 0.03 12.26 -11.79
C GLY A 157 -0.49 11.85 -10.40
N TRP A 158 -1.30 10.81 -10.35
CA TRP A 158 -2.01 10.36 -9.16
C TRP A 158 -1.57 8.96 -8.70
N LEU A 159 -1.27 8.81 -7.43
CA LEU A 159 -1.12 7.53 -6.76
C LEU A 159 -2.39 7.25 -5.93
N GLY A 160 -3.13 6.22 -6.32
CA GLY A 160 -4.30 5.72 -5.62
C GLY A 160 -3.95 4.49 -4.79
N ILE A 161 -4.22 4.54 -3.49
CA ILE A 161 -3.88 3.48 -2.54
C ILE A 161 -5.14 3.02 -1.82
N MET A 162 -5.33 1.70 -1.71
CA MET A 162 -6.24 1.12 -0.72
C MET A 162 -5.42 0.34 0.30
N THR A 163 -5.59 0.69 1.56
CA THR A 163 -5.10 -0.02 2.74
C THR A 163 -5.85 0.47 3.96
N LYS A 164 -6.18 -0.40 4.90
CA LYS A 164 -6.83 0.02 6.14
C LYS A 164 -5.86 0.84 6.98
N ARG A 165 -6.36 1.95 7.53
CA ARG A 165 -5.52 2.86 8.30
C ARG A 165 -5.56 2.54 9.79
N ALA A 166 -4.37 2.46 10.38
CA ALA A 166 -4.21 2.34 11.82
C ALA A 166 -4.70 3.62 12.53
N HIS A 167 -5.35 3.42 13.66
CA HIS A 167 -5.83 4.46 14.56
C HIS A 167 -4.94 4.55 15.82
N ASP A 168 -5.55 4.66 16.99
CA ASP A 168 -4.85 4.67 18.26
C ASP A 168 -4.40 3.27 18.69
N LYS A 169 -3.63 3.22 19.78
CA LYS A 169 -3.02 1.98 20.28
C LYS A 169 -4.06 0.97 20.78
N ASP A 170 -5.14 1.44 21.38
CA ASP A 170 -6.15 0.56 21.95
C ASP A 170 -6.94 -0.12 20.84
N ALA A 171 -7.37 0.63 19.83
CA ALA A 171 -8.00 0.10 18.61
C ALA A 171 -7.07 -0.87 17.87
N PHE A 172 -5.76 -0.58 17.80
CA PHE A 172 -4.78 -1.44 17.13
C PHE A 172 -4.66 -2.80 17.81
N SER A 173 -4.68 -2.86 19.15
CA SER A 173 -4.48 -4.09 19.90
C SER A 173 -5.53 -5.18 19.64
N THR A 174 -6.75 -4.79 19.24
CA THR A 174 -7.89 -5.67 18.95
C THR A 174 -8.23 -5.74 17.48
N TRP A 175 -7.44 -5.08 16.63
CA TRP A 175 -7.73 -4.95 15.21
C TRP A 175 -7.51 -6.26 14.45
N HIS A 176 -8.54 -6.76 13.77
CA HIS A 176 -8.45 -8.00 13.00
C HIS A 176 -7.35 -7.95 11.91
N TYR A 177 -7.01 -6.75 11.41
CA TYR A 177 -6.03 -6.54 10.35
C TYR A 177 -4.59 -6.94 10.74
N ILE A 178 -4.27 -6.92 12.03
CA ILE A 178 -2.97 -7.41 12.54
C ILE A 178 -2.90 -8.94 12.56
N GLN A 179 -4.02 -9.64 12.38
CA GLN A 179 -4.05 -11.10 12.42
C GLN A 179 -3.49 -11.75 11.15
N ASP A 180 -3.48 -11.02 10.03
CA ASP A 180 -2.81 -11.50 8.84
C ASP A 180 -1.29 -11.48 9.04
N PRO A 181 -0.59 -12.60 8.90
CA PRO A 181 0.85 -12.67 9.11
C PRO A 181 1.64 -11.89 8.04
N THR A 182 1.06 -11.67 6.86
CA THR A 182 1.70 -10.97 5.75
C THR A 182 1.61 -9.43 5.87
N HIS A 183 0.78 -8.91 6.79
CA HIS A 183 0.73 -7.48 7.08
C HIS A 183 1.90 -7.07 7.97
N VAL A 184 2.91 -6.44 7.41
CA VAL A 184 4.14 -6.03 8.11
C VAL A 184 4.28 -4.51 8.28
N CYS A 185 3.47 -3.71 7.55
CA CYS A 185 3.41 -2.26 7.62
C CYS A 185 1.97 -1.77 7.85
N PHE A 186 1.77 -0.89 8.83
CA PHE A 186 0.44 -0.36 9.16
C PHE A 186 0.47 1.15 9.06
N TRP A 187 -0.27 1.64 8.09
CA TRP A 187 -0.29 3.03 7.66
C TRP A 187 -1.33 3.83 8.45
N SER A 188 -1.05 5.10 8.69
CA SER A 188 -1.98 6.04 9.32
C SER A 188 -2.14 7.30 8.47
N LYS A 189 -3.11 8.14 8.79
CA LYS A 189 -3.21 9.47 8.15
C LYS A 189 -1.93 10.27 8.32
N THR A 190 -1.32 10.22 9.50
CA THR A 190 -0.04 10.88 9.81
C THR A 190 1.09 10.37 8.92
N THR A 191 1.15 9.04 8.67
CA THR A 191 2.15 8.45 7.80
C THR A 191 2.00 8.90 6.35
N PHE A 192 0.77 8.95 5.83
CA PHE A 192 0.50 9.43 4.47
C PHE A 192 0.74 10.93 4.34
N GLN A 193 0.42 11.72 5.36
CA GLN A 193 0.73 13.16 5.36
C GLN A 193 2.25 13.38 5.31
N TRP A 194 3.01 12.66 6.16
CA TRP A 194 4.47 12.70 6.13
C TRP A 194 5.04 12.32 4.76
N LEU A 195 4.47 11.30 4.10
CA LEU A 195 4.89 10.89 2.76
C LEU A 195 4.62 11.97 1.72
N ALA A 196 3.43 12.58 1.77
CA ALA A 196 3.06 13.67 0.88
C ALA A 196 3.97 14.89 1.07
N ASP A 197 4.28 15.26 2.32
CA ASP A 197 5.20 16.35 2.63
C ASP A 197 6.62 16.05 2.09
N LYS A 198 7.13 14.81 2.27
CA LYS A 198 8.41 14.36 1.72
C LYS A 198 8.46 14.51 0.20
N TRP A 199 7.37 14.21 -0.48
CA TRP A 199 7.25 14.27 -1.94
C TRP A 199 6.83 15.64 -2.47
N GLN A 200 6.58 16.61 -1.60
CA GLN A 200 5.97 17.90 -1.95
C GLN A 200 4.66 17.72 -2.73
N ALA A 201 3.87 16.74 -2.34
CA ALA A 201 2.65 16.29 -2.99
C ALA A 201 1.40 16.66 -2.17
N SER A 202 0.24 16.67 -2.79
CA SER A 202 -1.02 16.75 -2.07
C SER A 202 -1.54 15.37 -1.70
N VAL A 203 -2.24 15.25 -0.56
CA VAL A 203 -2.88 14.00 -0.13
C VAL A 203 -4.33 14.24 0.25
N SER A 204 -5.20 13.30 -0.12
CA SER A 204 -6.61 13.29 0.27
C SER A 204 -7.07 11.88 0.64
N PHE A 205 -8.15 11.81 1.42
CA PHE A 205 -8.67 10.57 2.00
C PHE A 205 -10.16 10.40 1.64
N PRO A 206 -10.47 9.99 0.41
CA PRO A 206 -11.85 9.93 -0.07
C PRO A 206 -12.71 8.87 0.63
N ALA A 207 -12.11 7.81 1.19
CA ALA A 207 -12.79 6.78 1.96
C ALA A 207 -11.95 6.36 3.19
N PRO A 208 -12.51 5.60 4.14
CA PRO A 208 -11.78 5.12 5.33
C PRO A 208 -10.50 4.33 5.02
N ASP A 209 -10.44 3.68 3.87
CA ASP A 209 -9.34 2.84 3.40
C ASP A 209 -8.76 3.29 2.05
N ALA A 210 -9.22 4.40 1.48
CA ALA A 210 -8.69 4.96 0.25
C ALA A 210 -7.89 6.24 0.49
N VAL A 211 -6.79 6.38 -0.24
CA VAL A 211 -5.87 7.51 -0.22
C VAL A 211 -5.52 7.91 -1.65
N LEU A 212 -5.55 9.18 -1.96
CA LEU A 212 -5.07 9.73 -3.21
C LEU A 212 -3.94 10.71 -2.93
N ILE A 213 -2.78 10.49 -3.55
CA ILE A 213 -1.64 11.39 -3.52
C ILE A 213 -1.40 11.93 -4.93
N GLN A 214 -1.35 13.25 -5.09
CA GLN A 214 -1.01 13.88 -6.35
C GLN A 214 0.42 14.39 -6.32
N ARG A 215 1.27 13.90 -7.22
CA ARG A 215 2.61 14.44 -7.43
C ARG A 215 2.52 15.87 -7.94
N SER A 216 3.33 16.78 -7.41
CA SER A 216 3.44 18.15 -7.91
C SER A 216 3.80 18.22 -9.40
N GLN A 217 3.47 19.34 -10.03
CA GLN A 217 3.82 19.65 -11.42
C GLN A 217 5.32 19.73 -11.62
#